data_600ef248c71e8249f4a5bc445b0ccbcd
#
_entry.id   600ef248c71e8249f4a5bc445b0ccbcd
#
_cell.length_a   1.000
_cell.length_b   1.000
_cell.length_c   1.000
_cell.angle_alpha   90.00
_cell.angle_beta   90.00
_cell.angle_gamma   90.00
#
_symmetry.space_group_name_H-M   'P 1'
#
loop_
_entity.id
_entity.type
_entity.pdbx_description
1 polymer ?
#
loop_
_entity_poly.entity_id
_entity_poly.type
_entity_poly.pdbx_seq_one_letter_code
_entity_poly.pdbx_strand_id
1 'polypeptide(L)'
;MAAGGPATNAAVTYAALSAAARTPPDQAGAGSPGRAPASDAPILATALGEGPVSAFLAADLASAGVRVLDATVPASSDAATASFLSEPAVSSIIEHPSGRMVASTNARLEADPARIAAELPERVGVVLIDGHNPALAQAALMLGVPAVDAPEGDENPFALLEARPPHLRVLDGGSWKNWLTPLLGLVDIAVVSEDFTPPLLASADGEQVAGFLRGFGITRVVRTRGERPVQYWWDGESGDVPVREVPCASTMGAGDAFHGAFVWALERAGAADPERLIRFASAVAGVSVSSFGTRQWLASPDLAELVRG
;
A
#
# COMPACT_ATOMS: atom_id res chain seq x y z
N MET A 1 3.96 20.42 -2.88
CA MET A 1 3.91 19.19 -3.71
C MET A 1 4.49 18.07 -2.89
N ALA A 2 4.03 16.84 -3.05
CA ALA A 2 4.58 15.63 -2.41
C ALA A 2 4.38 14.44 -3.35
N ALA A 3 5.20 13.41 -3.21
CA ALA A 3 4.93 12.13 -3.85
C ALA A 3 3.58 11.58 -3.34
N GLY A 4 2.76 11.03 -4.22
CA GLY A 4 1.41 10.58 -3.92
C GLY A 4 1.09 9.24 -4.58
N GLY A 5 -0.10 8.75 -4.29
CA GLY A 5 -0.59 7.43 -4.68
C GLY A 5 -0.68 6.48 -3.48
N PRO A 6 -1.56 5.46 -3.55
CA PRO A 6 -1.87 4.63 -2.38
C PRO A 6 -0.64 3.93 -1.81
N ALA A 7 0.07 3.11 -2.58
CA ALA A 7 1.28 2.42 -2.12
C ALA A 7 2.39 3.41 -1.69
N THR A 8 2.50 4.57 -2.35
CA THR A 8 3.45 5.62 -1.98
C THR A 8 3.17 6.18 -0.59
N ASN A 9 1.94 6.58 -0.31
CA ASN A 9 1.56 7.12 1.00
C ASN A 9 1.62 6.04 2.09
N ALA A 10 1.26 4.80 1.76
CA ALA A 10 1.41 3.66 2.68
C ALA A 10 2.89 3.41 3.04
N ALA A 11 3.81 3.46 2.06
CA ALA A 11 5.24 3.31 2.29
C ALA A 11 5.80 4.44 3.17
N VAL A 12 5.38 5.69 2.95
CA VAL A 12 5.76 6.85 3.79
C VAL A 12 5.24 6.67 5.21
N THR A 13 4.00 6.21 5.39
CA THR A 13 3.44 5.91 6.71
C THR A 13 4.24 4.84 7.43
N TYR A 14 4.53 3.74 6.74
CA TYR A 14 5.37 2.65 7.28
C TYR A 14 6.74 3.17 7.72
N ALA A 15 7.41 3.98 6.89
CA ALA A 15 8.71 4.56 7.20
C ALA A 15 8.66 5.46 8.45
N ALA A 16 7.63 6.30 8.58
CA ALA A 16 7.44 7.18 9.72
C ALA A 16 7.22 6.39 11.02
N LEU A 17 6.38 5.35 11.00
CA LEU A 17 6.18 4.45 12.14
C LEU A 17 7.46 3.73 12.55
N SER A 18 8.23 3.27 11.56
CA SER A 18 9.52 2.62 11.81
C SER A 18 10.55 3.60 12.40
N ALA A 19 10.54 4.86 12.00
CA ALA A 19 11.37 5.89 12.59
C ALA A 19 10.95 6.20 14.03
N ALA A 20 9.65 6.36 14.29
CA ALA A 20 9.09 6.60 15.62
C ALA A 20 9.42 5.47 16.60
N ALA A 21 9.37 4.21 16.16
CA ALA A 21 9.72 3.04 16.96
C ALA A 21 11.19 3.01 17.42
N ARG A 22 12.08 3.66 16.68
CA ARG A 22 13.53 3.72 17.00
C ARG A 22 13.93 4.92 17.85
N THR A 23 13.09 5.96 17.92
CA THR A 23 13.41 7.19 18.64
C THR A 23 13.28 6.97 20.15
N PRO A 24 14.35 7.13 20.95
CA PRO A 24 14.27 7.04 22.40
C PRO A 24 13.29 8.07 22.97
N PRO A 25 12.59 7.76 24.09
CA PRO A 25 11.58 8.65 24.67
C PRO A 25 12.11 10.05 25.03
N ASP A 26 13.38 10.16 25.39
CA ASP A 26 14.03 11.42 25.79
C ASP A 26 14.35 12.37 24.62
N GLN A 27 14.19 11.91 23.38
CA GLN A 27 14.46 12.68 22.16
C GLN A 27 13.19 12.95 21.31
N ALA A 28 12.03 12.56 21.80
CA ALA A 28 10.75 12.82 21.12
C ALA A 28 10.44 14.33 21.19
N GLY A 29 10.75 15.05 20.10
CA GLY A 29 10.52 16.49 19.97
C GLY A 29 11.70 17.29 19.41
N ALA A 30 12.86 16.71 19.26
CA ALA A 30 14.04 17.38 18.73
C ALA A 30 14.49 16.77 17.39
N GLY A 31 14.03 17.33 16.29
CA GLY A 31 14.64 17.14 14.98
C GLY A 31 13.93 16.15 14.05
N SER A 32 14.22 16.29 12.78
CA SER A 32 13.74 15.39 11.71
C SER A 32 14.06 13.93 12.04
N PRO A 33 13.15 12.99 11.72
CA PRO A 33 13.37 11.57 11.95
C PRO A 33 14.68 11.11 11.32
N GLY A 34 15.55 10.51 12.11
CA GLY A 34 16.82 9.97 11.63
C GLY A 34 16.57 8.95 10.51
N ARG A 35 17.38 9.03 9.45
CA ARG A 35 17.30 8.09 8.31
C ARG A 35 17.38 6.66 8.81
N ALA A 36 16.38 5.83 8.44
CA ALA A 36 16.37 4.41 8.72
C ALA A 36 17.67 3.73 8.22
N PRO A 37 18.23 2.73 8.96
CA PRO A 37 19.18 1.82 8.34
C PRO A 37 18.57 1.21 7.09
N ALA A 38 19.37 1.02 6.05
CA ALA A 38 18.88 0.57 4.73
C ALA A 38 18.14 -0.77 4.77
N SER A 39 18.36 -1.59 5.82
CA SER A 39 17.70 -2.88 6.02
C SER A 39 16.24 -2.81 6.44
N ASP A 40 15.80 -1.69 7.06
CA ASP A 40 14.45 -1.55 7.63
C ASP A 40 13.58 -0.53 6.87
N ALA A 41 14.12 0.06 5.82
CA ALA A 41 13.38 1.01 5.00
C ALA A 41 12.39 0.27 4.09
N PRO A 42 11.12 0.71 4.00
CA PRO A 42 10.20 0.15 3.02
C PRO A 42 10.71 0.41 1.61
N ILE A 43 10.46 -0.51 0.71
CA ILE A 43 10.82 -0.39 -0.70
C ILE A 43 9.55 -0.12 -1.49
N LEU A 44 9.53 0.98 -2.21
CA LEU A 44 8.47 1.30 -3.16
C LEU A 44 8.95 0.96 -4.58
N ALA A 45 8.38 -0.09 -5.17
CA ALA A 45 8.57 -0.38 -6.58
C ALA A 45 7.53 0.38 -7.41
N THR A 46 7.99 1.21 -8.33
CA THR A 46 7.12 2.07 -9.14
C THR A 46 7.78 2.44 -10.45
N ALA A 47 7.03 3.01 -11.39
CA ALA A 47 7.59 3.73 -12.53
C ALA A 47 7.65 5.22 -12.17
N LEU A 48 8.87 5.73 -11.98
CA LEU A 48 9.09 7.12 -11.58
C LEU A 48 9.38 8.01 -12.78
N GLY A 49 10.00 7.47 -13.82
CA GLY A 49 10.34 8.19 -15.04
C GLY A 49 11.53 9.14 -14.89
N GLU A 50 11.64 10.07 -15.82
CA GLU A 50 12.74 11.03 -15.89
C GLU A 50 12.24 12.47 -15.82
N GLY A 51 13.13 13.39 -15.48
CA GLY A 51 12.84 14.82 -15.47
C GLY A 51 12.74 15.45 -14.08
N PRO A 52 12.44 16.76 -14.03
CA PRO A 52 12.41 17.52 -12.77
C PRO A 52 11.39 17.02 -11.75
N VAL A 53 10.21 16.57 -12.23
CA VAL A 53 9.16 16.04 -11.35
C VAL A 53 9.61 14.71 -10.75
N SER A 54 10.20 13.81 -11.54
CA SER A 54 10.76 12.55 -11.06
C SER A 54 11.85 12.75 -10.02
N ALA A 55 12.77 13.68 -10.27
CA ALA A 55 13.82 14.04 -9.31
C ALA A 55 13.25 14.57 -7.99
N PHE A 56 12.20 15.42 -8.07
CA PHE A 56 11.51 15.91 -6.89
C PHE A 56 10.85 14.77 -6.10
N LEU A 57 10.14 13.85 -6.78
CA LEU A 57 9.46 12.72 -6.14
C LEU A 57 10.47 11.77 -5.48
N ALA A 58 11.59 11.49 -6.15
CA ALA A 58 12.67 10.68 -5.58
C ALA A 58 13.25 11.32 -4.32
N ALA A 59 13.48 12.62 -4.31
CA ALA A 59 13.99 13.37 -3.17
C ALA A 59 12.97 13.39 -2.01
N ASP A 60 11.68 13.61 -2.28
CA ASP A 60 10.60 13.58 -1.28
C ASP A 60 10.52 12.20 -0.60
N LEU A 61 10.54 11.12 -1.37
CA LEU A 61 10.50 9.75 -0.86
C LEU A 61 11.76 9.39 -0.05
N ALA A 62 12.94 9.77 -0.55
CA ALA A 62 14.19 9.55 0.17
C ALA A 62 14.20 10.31 1.51
N SER A 63 13.68 11.54 1.55
CA SER A 63 13.55 12.33 2.78
C SER A 63 12.59 11.71 3.78
N ALA A 64 11.54 11.03 3.28
CA ALA A 64 10.59 10.27 4.09
C ALA A 64 11.11 8.88 4.53
N GLY A 65 12.33 8.51 4.15
CA GLY A 65 12.93 7.21 4.52
C GLY A 65 12.44 6.03 3.69
N VAL A 66 11.87 6.28 2.51
CA VAL A 66 11.42 5.25 1.57
C VAL A 66 12.53 5.02 0.54
N ARG A 67 12.89 3.75 0.31
CA ARG A 67 13.76 3.34 -0.80
C ARG A 67 12.91 3.14 -2.05
N VAL A 68 13.27 3.80 -3.14
CA VAL A 68 12.57 3.63 -4.42
C VAL A 68 13.32 2.61 -5.28
N LEU A 69 12.57 1.66 -5.83
CA LEU A 69 12.96 0.86 -6.97
C LEU A 69 12.23 1.44 -8.19
N ASP A 70 12.97 2.17 -9.01
CA ASP A 70 12.42 2.71 -10.24
C ASP A 70 12.47 1.65 -11.34
N ALA A 71 11.32 1.10 -11.65
CA ALA A 71 11.14 0.09 -12.68
C ALA A 71 10.68 0.68 -14.02
N THR A 72 10.88 1.99 -14.26
CA THR A 72 10.49 2.63 -15.52
C THR A 72 11.16 1.95 -16.71
N VAL A 73 10.36 1.60 -17.72
CA VAL A 73 10.88 1.21 -19.03
C VAL A 73 11.44 2.47 -19.70
N PRO A 74 12.71 2.50 -20.10
CA PRO A 74 13.28 3.65 -20.79
C PRO A 74 12.48 3.98 -22.05
N ALA A 75 12.22 5.28 -22.28
CA ALA A 75 11.54 5.72 -23.48
C ALA A 75 12.32 5.28 -24.74
N SER A 76 11.62 4.78 -25.76
CA SER A 76 12.23 4.49 -27.05
C SER A 76 12.80 5.78 -27.65
N SER A 77 13.90 5.67 -28.42
CA SER A 77 14.72 6.78 -28.93
C SER A 77 14.04 7.77 -29.90
N ASP A 78 12.73 7.70 -30.07
CA ASP A 78 11.97 8.65 -30.90
C ASP A 78 11.65 9.91 -30.09
N ALA A 79 12.55 10.90 -30.22
CA ALA A 79 12.65 12.09 -29.37
C ALA A 79 11.40 13.00 -29.34
N ALA A 80 10.53 12.95 -30.33
CA ALA A 80 9.33 13.80 -30.37
C ALA A 80 8.18 13.31 -29.48
N THR A 81 8.10 12.00 -29.25
CA THR A 81 7.07 11.36 -28.40
C THR A 81 7.59 11.08 -26.99
N ALA A 82 8.91 10.99 -26.84
CA ALA A 82 9.58 10.61 -25.61
C ALA A 82 9.38 11.59 -24.45
N SER A 83 9.33 12.90 -24.71
CA SER A 83 9.34 13.93 -23.67
C SER A 83 8.06 13.95 -22.80
N PHE A 84 6.87 13.66 -23.37
CA PHE A 84 5.61 13.64 -22.62
C PHE A 84 5.29 12.28 -21.97
N LEU A 85 5.95 11.22 -22.42
CA LEU A 85 5.72 9.86 -21.93
C LEU A 85 6.71 9.44 -20.84
N SER A 86 7.71 10.28 -20.57
CA SER A 86 8.77 9.98 -19.58
C SER A 86 8.51 10.59 -18.20
N GLU A 87 7.50 11.44 -18.06
CA GLU A 87 7.21 12.11 -16.79
C GLU A 87 6.12 11.40 -15.98
N PRO A 88 6.21 11.41 -14.64
CA PRO A 88 5.19 10.83 -13.77
C PRO A 88 3.91 11.67 -13.81
N ALA A 89 2.79 11.04 -13.38
CA ALA A 89 1.52 11.76 -13.26
C ALA A 89 1.61 12.87 -12.21
N VAL A 90 1.01 14.02 -12.54
CA VAL A 90 0.82 15.12 -11.60
C VAL A 90 -0.67 15.31 -11.37
N SER A 91 -1.08 15.32 -10.11
CA SER A 91 -2.47 15.55 -9.71
C SER A 91 -2.60 16.82 -8.89
N SER A 92 -3.58 17.64 -9.24
CA SER A 92 -4.05 18.77 -8.43
C SER A 92 -5.32 18.35 -7.71
N ILE A 93 -5.33 18.49 -6.40
CA ILE A 93 -6.45 18.08 -5.56
C ILE A 93 -6.99 19.31 -4.83
N ILE A 94 -8.28 19.57 -5.00
CA ILE A 94 -9.00 20.66 -4.35
C ILE A 94 -10.01 20.01 -3.39
N GLU A 95 -9.86 20.28 -2.11
CA GLU A 95 -10.81 19.89 -1.10
C GLU A 95 -11.76 21.04 -0.78
N HIS A 96 -13.06 20.73 -0.69
CA HIS A 96 -14.11 21.65 -0.34
C HIS A 96 -15.07 20.93 0.64
N PRO A 97 -15.77 21.62 1.56
CA PRO A 97 -16.71 20.98 2.47
C PRO A 97 -17.77 20.07 1.83
N SER A 98 -18.11 20.33 0.56
CA SER A 98 -19.07 19.52 -0.19
C SER A 98 -18.46 18.36 -0.99
N GLY A 99 -17.12 18.18 -0.97
CA GLY A 99 -16.46 17.10 -1.70
C GLY A 99 -15.05 17.43 -2.15
N ARG A 100 -14.50 16.55 -2.94
CA ARG A 100 -13.13 16.63 -3.46
C ARG A 100 -13.12 16.59 -4.99
N MET A 101 -12.35 17.47 -5.61
CA MET A 101 -12.08 17.46 -7.04
C MET A 101 -10.61 17.11 -7.30
N VAL A 102 -10.36 16.21 -8.24
CA VAL A 102 -9.03 15.79 -8.64
C VAL A 102 -8.88 16.01 -10.14
N ALA A 103 -7.85 16.76 -10.53
CA ALA A 103 -7.39 16.86 -11.91
C ALA A 103 -6.02 16.20 -12.02
N SER A 104 -5.88 15.21 -12.89
CA SER A 104 -4.65 14.43 -13.05
C SER A 104 -4.25 14.32 -14.52
N THR A 105 -2.93 14.35 -14.78
CA THR A 105 -2.38 14.03 -16.11
C THR A 105 -2.45 12.53 -16.42
N ASN A 106 -2.83 11.70 -15.43
CA ASN A 106 -2.83 10.25 -15.44
C ASN A 106 -1.42 9.63 -15.62
N ALA A 107 -1.23 8.47 -15.02
CA ALA A 107 0.00 7.70 -15.18
C ALA A 107 0.05 7.10 -16.60
N ARG A 108 1.18 7.28 -17.28
CA ARG A 108 1.45 6.75 -18.62
C ARG A 108 2.76 5.99 -18.71
N LEU A 109 3.53 5.98 -17.63
CA LEU A 109 4.81 5.28 -17.56
C LEU A 109 4.59 3.78 -17.56
N GLU A 110 5.34 3.10 -18.40
CA GLU A 110 5.44 1.64 -18.39
C GLU A 110 6.50 1.20 -17.39
N ALA A 111 6.27 0.06 -16.77
CA ALA A 111 7.20 -0.51 -15.81
C ALA A 111 7.66 -1.90 -16.25
N ASP A 112 8.95 -2.16 -16.05
CA ASP A 112 9.57 -3.47 -16.28
C ASP A 112 9.42 -4.35 -15.01
N PRO A 113 8.57 -5.37 -15.02
CA PRO A 113 8.40 -6.26 -13.89
C PRO A 113 9.64 -7.11 -13.57
N ALA A 114 10.54 -7.31 -14.52
CA ALA A 114 11.77 -8.07 -14.28
C ALA A 114 12.70 -7.40 -13.26
N ARG A 115 12.61 -6.07 -13.11
CA ARG A 115 13.34 -5.32 -12.09
C ARG A 115 13.00 -5.75 -10.66
N ILE A 116 11.78 -6.23 -10.42
CA ILE A 116 11.34 -6.74 -9.11
C ILE A 116 12.24 -7.90 -8.68
N ALA A 117 12.35 -8.94 -9.50
CA ALA A 117 13.17 -10.11 -9.17
C ALA A 117 14.67 -9.80 -9.14
N ALA A 118 15.14 -8.84 -9.96
CA ALA A 118 16.56 -8.50 -10.06
C ALA A 118 17.06 -7.62 -8.90
N GLU A 119 16.22 -6.76 -8.33
CA GLU A 119 16.68 -5.71 -7.40
C GLU A 119 16.08 -5.81 -6.00
N LEU A 120 14.97 -6.55 -5.82
CA LEU A 120 14.43 -6.80 -4.49
C LEU A 120 15.13 -7.97 -3.81
N PRO A 121 15.23 -7.95 -2.47
CA PRO A 121 15.71 -9.09 -1.73
C PRO A 121 14.74 -10.28 -1.90
N GLU A 122 15.27 -11.50 -1.99
CA GLU A 122 14.44 -12.72 -2.09
C GLU A 122 13.45 -12.89 -0.92
N ARG A 123 13.77 -12.28 0.23
CA ARG A 123 12.92 -12.33 1.43
C ARG A 123 12.51 -10.93 1.84
N VAL A 124 11.20 -10.74 1.86
CA VAL A 124 10.50 -9.57 2.41
C VAL A 124 9.48 -10.06 3.44
N GLY A 125 9.10 -9.24 4.41
CA GLY A 125 8.11 -9.61 5.42
C GLY A 125 6.69 -9.57 4.85
N VAL A 126 6.35 -8.47 4.22
CA VAL A 126 5.02 -8.21 3.65
C VAL A 126 5.17 -7.50 2.30
N VAL A 127 4.34 -7.88 1.35
CA VAL A 127 4.15 -7.17 0.07
C VAL A 127 2.76 -6.52 0.08
N LEU A 128 2.72 -5.20 -0.12
CA LEU A 128 1.48 -4.46 -0.34
C LEU A 128 1.38 -4.07 -1.80
N ILE A 129 0.28 -4.41 -2.44
CA ILE A 129 -0.04 -3.97 -3.81
C ILE A 129 -1.23 -3.02 -3.79
N ASP A 130 -1.21 -2.03 -4.67
CA ASP A 130 -2.34 -1.16 -4.94
C ASP A 130 -2.96 -1.41 -6.34
N GLY A 131 -3.99 -0.67 -6.65
CA GLY A 131 -4.72 -0.81 -7.92
C GLY A 131 -4.10 -0.05 -9.11
N HIS A 132 -2.79 0.19 -9.20
CA HIS A 132 -2.24 1.11 -10.21
C HIS A 132 -1.29 0.49 -11.24
N ASN A 133 -0.52 -0.52 -10.91
CA ASN A 133 0.44 -1.15 -11.84
C ASN A 133 0.34 -2.67 -11.81
N PRO A 134 -0.45 -3.28 -12.72
CA PRO A 134 -0.69 -4.72 -12.70
C PRO A 134 0.57 -5.57 -12.90
N ALA A 135 1.50 -5.13 -13.75
CA ALA A 135 2.71 -5.89 -14.05
C ALA A 135 3.66 -5.94 -12.82
N LEU A 136 3.88 -4.79 -12.18
CA LEU A 136 4.67 -4.74 -10.93
C LEU A 136 3.97 -5.47 -9.79
N ALA A 137 2.64 -5.33 -9.67
CA ALA A 137 1.86 -6.01 -8.64
C ALA A 137 2.00 -7.53 -8.77
N GLN A 138 1.84 -8.07 -9.97
CA GLN A 138 2.01 -9.50 -10.21
C GLN A 138 3.44 -9.98 -9.87
N ALA A 139 4.45 -9.27 -10.34
CA ALA A 139 5.84 -9.63 -10.07
C ALA A 139 6.17 -9.58 -8.57
N ALA A 140 5.66 -8.56 -7.85
CA ALA A 140 5.85 -8.45 -6.41
C ALA A 140 5.15 -9.56 -5.62
N LEU A 141 3.93 -9.94 -6.02
CA LEU A 141 3.19 -11.04 -5.39
C LEU A 141 3.89 -12.40 -5.59
N MET A 142 4.64 -12.55 -6.67
CA MET A 142 5.38 -13.77 -7.01
C MET A 142 6.83 -13.77 -6.54
N LEU A 143 7.28 -12.71 -5.86
CA LEU A 143 8.66 -12.59 -5.37
C LEU A 143 9.03 -13.78 -4.47
N GLY A 144 10.19 -14.43 -4.74
CA GLY A 144 10.66 -15.58 -3.97
C GLY A 144 9.93 -16.90 -4.27
N VAL A 145 9.01 -16.91 -5.22
CA VAL A 145 8.48 -18.16 -5.79
C VAL A 145 9.50 -18.65 -6.82
N PRO A 146 10.04 -19.88 -6.68
CA PRO A 146 10.95 -20.43 -7.67
C PRO A 146 10.31 -20.42 -9.06
N ALA A 147 11.07 -20.04 -10.08
CA ALA A 147 10.66 -20.32 -11.45
C ALA A 147 10.59 -21.85 -11.61
N VAL A 148 9.39 -22.36 -11.79
CA VAL A 148 9.23 -23.78 -12.10
C VAL A 148 9.40 -23.88 -13.61
N ASP A 149 10.49 -24.50 -14.02
CA ASP A 149 10.61 -24.95 -15.41
C ASP A 149 9.40 -25.80 -15.75
N ALA A 150 8.87 -25.67 -16.96
CA ALA A 150 7.72 -26.47 -17.37
C ALA A 150 8.00 -27.95 -17.06
N PRO A 151 7.11 -28.65 -16.32
CA PRO A 151 7.41 -29.99 -15.84
C PRO A 151 7.72 -30.91 -17.03
N GLU A 152 8.97 -31.46 -17.04
CA GLU A 152 9.33 -32.55 -17.93
C GLU A 152 8.84 -33.86 -17.28
N GLY A 153 7.64 -34.31 -17.67
CA GLY A 153 7.11 -35.59 -17.22
C GLY A 153 5.97 -35.52 -16.20
N ASP A 154 5.80 -36.56 -15.39
CA ASP A 154 4.71 -36.76 -14.41
C ASP A 154 4.77 -35.86 -13.15
N GLU A 155 5.42 -34.70 -13.22
CA GLU A 155 5.45 -33.77 -12.09
C GLU A 155 4.10 -33.07 -11.89
N ASN A 156 3.76 -32.84 -10.62
CA ASN A 156 2.50 -32.25 -10.22
C ASN A 156 2.22 -30.91 -10.93
N PRO A 157 1.25 -30.82 -11.85
CA PRO A 157 0.95 -29.56 -12.56
C PRO A 157 0.42 -28.46 -11.63
N PHE A 158 0.10 -28.81 -10.39
CA PHE A 158 -0.37 -27.87 -9.37
C PHE A 158 0.75 -27.39 -8.43
N ALA A 159 2.00 -27.85 -8.59
CA ALA A 159 3.12 -27.46 -7.74
C ALA A 159 3.32 -25.93 -7.66
N LEU A 160 3.06 -25.21 -8.76
CA LEU A 160 3.08 -23.74 -8.80
C LEU A 160 1.98 -23.10 -7.93
N LEU A 161 0.81 -23.73 -7.84
CA LEU A 161 -0.29 -23.26 -7.00
C LEU A 161 -0.05 -23.56 -5.52
N GLU A 162 0.76 -24.58 -5.23
CA GLU A 162 1.15 -24.98 -3.88
C GLU A 162 2.37 -24.19 -3.38
N ALA A 163 3.22 -23.68 -4.28
CA ALA A 163 4.37 -22.86 -3.96
C ALA A 163 3.93 -21.48 -3.45
N ARG A 164 3.78 -21.34 -2.15
CA ARG A 164 3.50 -20.03 -1.52
C ARG A 164 4.80 -19.29 -1.28
N PRO A 165 4.84 -17.97 -1.63
CA PRO A 165 5.99 -17.14 -1.27
C PRO A 165 6.14 -17.06 0.26
N PRO A 166 7.38 -16.81 0.74
CA PRO A 166 7.66 -16.78 2.18
C PRO A 166 7.15 -15.51 2.89
N HIS A 167 6.44 -14.62 2.19
CA HIS A 167 5.94 -13.34 2.69
C HIS A 167 4.41 -13.27 2.61
N LEU A 168 3.81 -12.40 3.42
CA LEU A 168 2.37 -12.10 3.35
C LEU A 168 2.09 -11.09 2.22
N ARG A 169 1.00 -11.31 1.50
CA ARG A 169 0.58 -10.54 0.33
C ARG A 169 -0.72 -9.81 0.64
N VAL A 170 -0.65 -8.50 0.71
CA VAL A 170 -1.74 -7.61 1.11
C VAL A 170 -2.21 -6.79 -0.10
N LEU A 171 -3.52 -6.76 -0.34
CA LEU A 171 -4.15 -5.90 -1.32
C LEU A 171 -4.66 -4.61 -0.64
N ASP A 172 -4.23 -3.45 -1.15
CA ASP A 172 -4.93 -2.18 -0.98
C ASP A 172 -6.04 -2.08 -2.03
N GLY A 173 -7.26 -2.35 -1.59
CA GLY A 173 -8.45 -2.33 -2.42
C GLY A 173 -9.28 -1.06 -2.22
N GLY A 174 -8.79 0.12 -2.62
CA GLY A 174 -9.54 1.37 -2.55
C GLY A 174 -10.80 1.31 -3.40
N SER A 175 -10.69 1.12 -4.70
CA SER A 175 -11.81 0.90 -5.62
C SER A 175 -11.53 -0.28 -6.54
N TRP A 176 -12.58 -0.95 -7.00
CA TRP A 176 -12.45 -2.07 -7.93
C TRP A 176 -11.72 -1.67 -9.21
N LYS A 177 -10.80 -2.53 -9.65
CA LYS A 177 -10.14 -2.48 -10.95
C LYS A 177 -10.26 -3.83 -11.63
N ASN A 178 -10.74 -3.87 -12.89
CA ASN A 178 -11.00 -5.13 -13.61
C ASN A 178 -9.76 -6.04 -13.71
N TRP A 179 -8.57 -5.46 -13.78
CA TRP A 179 -7.33 -6.21 -13.87
C TRP A 179 -6.87 -6.86 -12.53
N LEU A 180 -7.54 -6.56 -11.41
CA LEU A 180 -7.27 -7.24 -10.14
C LEU A 180 -7.69 -8.71 -10.15
N THR A 181 -8.71 -9.07 -10.94
CA THR A 181 -9.26 -10.43 -10.94
C THR A 181 -8.21 -11.54 -11.03
N PRO A 182 -7.26 -11.51 -11.99
CA PRO A 182 -6.25 -12.57 -12.10
C PRO A 182 -5.25 -12.57 -10.92
N LEU A 183 -5.13 -11.48 -10.16
CA LEU A 183 -4.22 -11.37 -9.04
C LEU A 183 -4.83 -11.78 -7.70
N LEU A 184 -6.16 -11.82 -7.60
CA LEU A 184 -6.83 -12.11 -6.32
C LEU A 184 -6.41 -13.46 -5.74
N GLY A 185 -6.23 -14.49 -6.58
CA GLY A 185 -5.76 -15.81 -6.12
C GLY A 185 -4.34 -15.81 -5.53
N LEU A 186 -3.58 -14.72 -5.70
CA LEU A 186 -2.25 -14.55 -5.14
C LEU A 186 -2.24 -13.75 -3.83
N VAL A 187 -3.37 -13.21 -3.39
CA VAL A 187 -3.50 -12.34 -2.21
C VAL A 187 -3.83 -13.17 -0.97
N ASP A 188 -3.20 -12.87 0.16
CA ASP A 188 -3.47 -13.53 1.44
C ASP A 188 -4.44 -12.69 2.30
N ILE A 189 -4.34 -11.36 2.23
CA ILE A 189 -5.15 -10.43 3.02
C ILE A 189 -5.65 -9.31 2.11
N ALA A 190 -6.94 -9.07 2.09
CA ALA A 190 -7.51 -7.93 1.38
C ALA A 190 -7.97 -6.85 2.36
N VAL A 191 -7.38 -5.66 2.27
CA VAL A 191 -7.83 -4.48 2.99
C VAL A 191 -8.51 -3.57 1.97
N VAL A 192 -9.84 -3.51 2.01
CA VAL A 192 -10.65 -2.84 1.00
C VAL A 192 -11.44 -1.68 1.60
N SER A 193 -11.79 -0.70 0.77
CA SER A 193 -12.71 0.36 1.20
C SER A 193 -14.17 -0.04 0.95
N GLU A 194 -15.09 0.77 1.43
CA GLU A 194 -16.52 0.61 1.10
C GLU A 194 -16.83 0.82 -0.39
N ASP A 195 -15.93 1.51 -1.11
CA ASP A 195 -16.05 1.76 -2.55
C ASP A 195 -15.55 0.58 -3.39
N PHE A 196 -14.98 -0.44 -2.76
CA PHE A 196 -14.55 -1.66 -3.44
C PHE A 196 -15.76 -2.51 -3.80
N THR A 197 -16.26 -2.32 -5.03
CA THR A 197 -17.47 -3.00 -5.52
C THR A 197 -17.14 -3.81 -6.77
N PRO A 198 -16.90 -5.13 -6.63
CA PRO A 198 -16.77 -6.02 -7.77
C PRO A 198 -18.03 -6.00 -8.66
N PRO A 199 -17.89 -6.04 -10.00
CA PRO A 199 -19.00 -5.82 -10.94
C PRO A 199 -20.09 -6.89 -10.91
N LEU A 200 -19.83 -8.05 -10.31
CA LEU A 200 -20.78 -9.16 -10.21
C LEU A 200 -21.64 -9.08 -8.93
N LEU A 201 -21.39 -8.12 -8.06
CA LEU A 201 -22.16 -7.98 -6.83
C LEU A 201 -23.36 -7.06 -7.04
N ALA A 202 -24.52 -7.49 -6.53
CA ALA A 202 -25.74 -6.71 -6.57
C ALA A 202 -25.70 -5.49 -5.63
N SER A 203 -24.87 -5.53 -4.60
CA SER A 203 -24.64 -4.42 -3.66
C SER A 203 -23.20 -4.43 -3.15
N ALA A 204 -22.76 -3.29 -2.64
CA ALA A 204 -21.48 -3.16 -1.93
C ALA A 204 -21.56 -3.57 -0.45
N ASP A 205 -22.45 -4.50 -0.10
CA ASP A 205 -22.55 -5.08 1.23
C ASP A 205 -21.26 -5.80 1.59
N GLY A 206 -20.79 -5.59 2.83
CA GLY A 206 -19.53 -6.16 3.31
C GLY A 206 -19.48 -7.67 3.25
N GLU A 207 -20.57 -8.36 3.59
CA GLU A 207 -20.63 -9.83 3.52
C GLU A 207 -20.54 -10.35 2.08
N GLN A 208 -21.17 -9.66 1.13
CA GLN A 208 -21.08 -10.03 -0.28
C GLN A 208 -19.66 -9.80 -0.83
N VAL A 209 -19.00 -8.69 -0.44
CA VAL A 209 -17.61 -8.42 -0.81
C VAL A 209 -16.68 -9.47 -0.21
N ALA A 210 -16.81 -9.79 1.08
CA ALA A 210 -16.02 -10.82 1.74
C ALA A 210 -16.27 -12.21 1.13
N GLY A 211 -17.53 -12.54 0.81
CA GLY A 211 -17.90 -13.77 0.12
C GLY A 211 -17.29 -13.89 -1.28
N PHE A 212 -17.28 -12.80 -2.04
CA PHE A 212 -16.63 -12.73 -3.34
C PHE A 212 -15.12 -13.00 -3.23
N LEU A 213 -14.43 -12.31 -2.31
CA LEU A 213 -12.99 -12.48 -2.09
C LEU A 213 -12.65 -13.89 -1.59
N ARG A 214 -13.50 -14.47 -0.75
CA ARG A 214 -13.37 -15.88 -0.29
C ARG A 214 -13.42 -16.86 -1.45
N GLY A 215 -14.17 -16.56 -2.51
CA GLY A 215 -14.19 -17.34 -3.75
C GLY A 215 -12.84 -17.44 -4.47
N PHE A 216 -11.90 -16.51 -4.19
CA PHE A 216 -10.51 -16.54 -4.65
C PHE A 216 -9.53 -17.10 -3.59
N GLY A 217 -10.02 -17.62 -2.49
CA GLY A 217 -9.21 -18.15 -1.39
C GLY A 217 -8.76 -17.11 -0.36
N ILE A 218 -9.22 -15.86 -0.47
CA ILE A 218 -8.90 -14.80 0.51
C ILE A 218 -9.84 -14.93 1.70
N THR A 219 -9.37 -15.51 2.80
CA THR A 219 -10.14 -15.70 4.04
C THR A 219 -9.98 -14.57 5.03
N ARG A 220 -9.09 -13.61 4.75
CA ARG A 220 -8.75 -12.48 5.61
C ARG A 220 -9.07 -11.17 4.90
N VAL A 221 -10.19 -10.57 5.29
CA VAL A 221 -10.71 -9.34 4.67
C VAL A 221 -10.95 -8.30 5.76
N VAL A 222 -10.46 -7.09 5.53
CA VAL A 222 -10.74 -5.89 6.32
C VAL A 222 -11.43 -4.88 5.41
N ARG A 223 -12.52 -4.27 5.87
CA ARG A 223 -13.27 -3.28 5.10
C ARG A 223 -13.42 -1.97 5.86
N THR A 224 -12.72 -0.93 5.38
CA THR A 224 -12.79 0.43 5.94
C THR A 224 -14.02 1.18 5.42
N ARG A 225 -14.61 2.03 6.28
CA ARG A 225 -15.84 2.76 5.99
C ARG A 225 -15.81 4.20 6.52
N GLY A 226 -14.65 4.86 6.38
CA GLY A 226 -14.45 6.20 6.91
C GLY A 226 -14.53 6.23 8.45
N GLU A 227 -15.43 7.03 9.00
CA GLU A 227 -15.67 7.17 10.45
C GLU A 227 -16.49 6.03 11.09
N ARG A 228 -17.12 5.20 10.24
CA ARG A 228 -17.91 4.06 10.71
C ARG A 228 -17.01 2.90 11.13
N PRO A 229 -17.49 1.98 12.00
CA PRO A 229 -16.70 0.83 12.43
C PRO A 229 -16.10 0.06 11.26
N VAL A 230 -14.83 -0.33 11.36
CA VAL A 230 -14.14 -1.17 10.37
C VAL A 230 -14.65 -2.60 10.52
N GLN A 231 -15.08 -3.19 9.42
CA GLN A 231 -15.54 -4.58 9.37
C GLN A 231 -14.36 -5.51 9.09
N TYR A 232 -14.41 -6.72 9.64
CA TYR A 232 -13.45 -7.75 9.27
C TYR A 232 -14.12 -9.13 9.17
N TRP A 233 -13.57 -9.96 8.30
CA TRP A 233 -13.78 -11.40 8.16
C TRP A 233 -12.40 -12.04 8.16
N TRP A 234 -12.14 -12.93 9.11
CA TRP A 234 -10.80 -13.40 9.35
C TRP A 234 -10.81 -14.88 9.77
N ASP A 235 -10.41 -15.75 8.85
CA ASP A 235 -10.31 -17.20 9.05
C ASP A 235 -11.57 -17.84 9.67
N GLY A 236 -12.75 -17.36 9.29
CA GLY A 236 -14.05 -17.84 9.74
C GLY A 236 -14.70 -17.01 10.86
N GLU A 237 -13.98 -16.12 11.49
CA GLU A 237 -14.52 -15.13 12.43
C GLU A 237 -14.87 -13.81 11.71
N SER A 238 -15.77 -13.05 12.28
CA SER A 238 -16.10 -11.71 11.77
C SER A 238 -16.50 -10.76 12.89
N GLY A 239 -16.32 -9.47 12.66
CA GLY A 239 -16.68 -8.45 13.63
C GLY A 239 -16.55 -7.04 13.10
N ASP A 240 -16.85 -6.09 13.97
CA ASP A 240 -16.75 -4.66 13.74
C ASP A 240 -15.83 -4.03 14.80
N VAL A 241 -14.83 -3.28 14.35
CA VAL A 241 -13.91 -2.52 15.22
C VAL A 241 -14.31 -1.05 15.20
N PRO A 242 -14.70 -0.46 16.34
CA PRO A 242 -15.07 0.95 16.39
C PRO A 242 -13.90 1.86 16.00
N VAL A 243 -14.20 2.89 15.22
CA VAL A 243 -13.28 3.98 14.90
C VAL A 243 -13.46 5.08 15.94
N ARG A 244 -12.34 5.58 16.49
CA ARG A 244 -12.36 6.69 17.43
C ARG A 244 -12.69 7.99 16.68
N GLU A 245 -13.63 8.75 17.19
CA GLU A 245 -13.92 10.10 16.70
C GLU A 245 -12.76 11.04 17.00
N VAL A 246 -12.30 11.76 15.98
CA VAL A 246 -11.19 12.72 16.05
C VAL A 246 -11.53 13.97 15.24
N PRO A 247 -10.94 15.14 15.58
CA PRO A 247 -11.05 16.32 14.73
C PRO A 247 -10.47 16.02 13.34
N CYS A 248 -11.22 16.34 12.30
CA CYS A 248 -10.84 16.07 10.91
C CYS A 248 -10.59 17.38 10.16
N ALA A 249 -9.35 17.61 9.73
CA ALA A 249 -8.95 18.71 8.85
C ALA A 249 -8.97 18.30 7.37
N SER A 250 -8.61 17.05 7.06
CA SER A 250 -8.62 16.50 5.69
C SER A 250 -8.67 14.96 5.76
N THR A 251 -9.45 14.35 4.88
CA THR A 251 -9.48 12.88 4.75
C THR A 251 -8.49 12.35 3.71
N MET A 252 -7.67 13.25 3.12
CA MET A 252 -6.73 12.89 2.06
C MET A 252 -5.65 11.93 2.58
N GLY A 253 -5.58 10.74 1.97
CA GLY A 253 -4.58 9.73 2.31
C GLY A 253 -4.86 8.96 3.60
N ALA A 254 -6.04 9.13 4.24
CA ALA A 254 -6.39 8.39 5.45
C ALA A 254 -6.42 6.87 5.22
N GLY A 255 -6.96 6.42 4.09
CA GLY A 255 -6.91 5.01 3.67
C GLY A 255 -5.48 4.52 3.49
N ASP A 256 -4.65 5.31 2.82
CA ASP A 256 -3.25 4.98 2.59
C ASP A 256 -2.47 4.89 3.92
N ALA A 257 -2.74 5.81 4.86
CA ALA A 257 -2.17 5.78 6.21
C ALA A 257 -2.62 4.53 6.98
N PHE A 258 -3.90 4.15 6.85
CA PHE A 258 -4.41 2.90 7.40
C PHE A 258 -3.65 1.70 6.84
N HIS A 259 -3.50 1.59 5.52
CA HIS A 259 -2.79 0.48 4.87
C HIS A 259 -1.33 0.39 5.31
N GLY A 260 -0.61 1.52 5.33
CA GLY A 260 0.79 1.56 5.78
C GLY A 260 0.96 1.14 7.24
N ALA A 261 0.05 1.58 8.11
CA ALA A 261 0.04 1.21 9.53
C ALA A 261 -0.37 -0.26 9.74
N PHE A 262 -1.35 -0.74 8.97
CA PHE A 262 -1.79 -2.13 9.02
C PHE A 262 -0.63 -3.08 8.66
N VAL A 263 0.07 -2.82 7.56
CA VAL A 263 1.22 -3.62 7.13
C VAL A 263 2.37 -3.54 8.15
N TRP A 264 2.64 -2.35 8.70
CA TRP A 264 3.65 -2.17 9.74
C TRP A 264 3.37 -3.01 10.99
N ALA A 265 2.12 -3.02 11.45
CA ALA A 265 1.69 -3.81 12.60
C ALA A 265 1.66 -5.31 12.28
N LEU A 266 1.19 -5.69 11.10
CA LEU A 266 1.13 -7.07 10.62
C LEU A 266 2.51 -7.73 10.60
N GLU A 267 3.52 -7.04 10.10
CA GLU A 267 4.89 -7.56 10.04
C GLU A 267 5.48 -7.82 11.44
N ARG A 268 5.09 -7.01 12.44
CA ARG A 268 5.62 -7.11 13.80
C ARG A 268 4.84 -8.03 14.72
N ALA A 269 3.52 -8.01 14.61
CA ALA A 269 2.63 -8.74 15.49
C ALA A 269 2.10 -10.06 14.87
N GLY A 270 2.30 -10.24 13.55
CA GLY A 270 1.68 -11.34 12.82
C GLY A 270 0.18 -11.16 12.63
N ALA A 271 -0.46 -12.16 12.06
CA ALA A 271 -1.86 -12.12 11.63
C ALA A 271 -2.86 -12.77 12.62
N ALA A 272 -2.45 -13.04 13.85
CA ALA A 272 -3.28 -13.78 14.81
C ALA A 272 -4.40 -12.94 15.44
N ASP A 273 -4.24 -11.62 15.52
CA ASP A 273 -5.20 -10.71 16.16
C ASP A 273 -5.60 -9.57 15.20
N PRO A 274 -6.65 -9.78 14.39
CA PRO A 274 -7.10 -8.77 13.43
C PRO A 274 -7.60 -7.49 14.10
N GLU A 275 -8.25 -7.58 15.26
CA GLU A 275 -8.77 -6.41 15.95
C GLU A 275 -7.64 -5.48 16.40
N ARG A 276 -6.55 -6.03 16.92
CA ARG A 276 -5.38 -5.24 17.32
C ARG A 276 -4.76 -4.53 16.12
N LEU A 277 -4.60 -5.23 14.99
CA LEU A 277 -4.09 -4.64 13.75
C LEU A 277 -4.97 -3.48 13.28
N ILE A 278 -6.30 -3.69 13.26
CA ILE A 278 -7.29 -2.71 12.83
C ILE A 278 -7.32 -1.50 13.77
N ARG A 279 -7.32 -1.71 15.10
CA ARG A 279 -7.29 -0.62 16.10
C ARG A 279 -6.07 0.26 15.92
N PHE A 280 -4.90 -0.33 15.76
CA PHE A 280 -3.66 0.40 15.52
C PHE A 280 -3.71 1.20 14.21
N ALA A 281 -4.08 0.55 13.10
CA ALA A 281 -4.18 1.20 11.81
C ALA A 281 -5.21 2.34 11.80
N SER A 282 -6.37 2.14 12.45
CA SER A 282 -7.40 3.18 12.61
C SER A 282 -6.90 4.37 13.44
N ALA A 283 -6.12 4.12 14.49
CA ALA A 283 -5.55 5.19 15.31
C ALA A 283 -4.54 6.04 14.51
N VAL A 284 -3.67 5.41 13.72
CA VAL A 284 -2.74 6.12 12.82
C VAL A 284 -3.48 6.91 11.75
N ALA A 285 -4.51 6.32 11.12
CA ALA A 285 -5.39 7.03 10.19
C ALA A 285 -6.08 8.24 10.86
N GLY A 286 -6.50 8.10 12.13
CA GLY A 286 -7.04 9.19 12.93
C GLY A 286 -6.04 10.34 13.13
N VAL A 287 -4.75 10.04 13.35
CA VAL A 287 -3.70 11.07 13.40
C VAL A 287 -3.55 11.73 12.02
N SER A 288 -3.63 10.96 10.93
CA SER A 288 -3.44 11.50 9.58
C SER A 288 -4.49 12.53 9.19
N VAL A 289 -5.75 12.36 9.61
CA VAL A 289 -6.84 13.29 9.28
C VAL A 289 -6.83 14.57 10.12
N SER A 290 -6.02 14.67 11.16
CA SER A 290 -5.94 15.83 12.07
C SER A 290 -5.27 17.05 11.43
N SER A 291 -4.58 16.88 10.30
CA SER A 291 -3.91 17.96 9.59
C SER A 291 -4.19 17.92 8.09
N PHE A 292 -3.94 19.04 7.40
CA PHE A 292 -4.14 19.12 5.95
C PHE A 292 -3.00 18.46 5.19
N GLY A 293 -3.35 17.63 4.20
CA GLY A 293 -2.40 16.99 3.28
C GLY A 293 -1.73 15.72 3.85
N THR A 294 -0.90 15.10 3.02
CA THR A 294 -0.39 13.72 3.27
C THR A 294 0.94 13.65 4.00
N ARG A 295 1.50 14.77 4.48
CA ARG A 295 2.85 14.80 5.10
C ARG A 295 2.91 15.49 6.46
N GLN A 296 2.05 16.47 6.72
CA GLN A 296 2.15 17.30 7.93
C GLN A 296 1.99 16.48 9.21
N TRP A 297 1.08 15.53 9.23
CA TRP A 297 0.78 14.67 10.37
C TRP A 297 1.93 13.72 10.77
N LEU A 298 2.88 13.45 9.86
CA LEU A 298 4.04 12.59 10.12
C LEU A 298 4.93 13.12 11.24
N ALA A 299 4.87 14.43 11.52
CA ALA A 299 5.59 15.07 12.62
C ALA A 299 4.78 15.14 13.93
N SER A 300 3.57 14.55 13.97
CA SER A 300 2.74 14.54 15.19
C SER A 300 3.41 13.73 16.30
N PRO A 301 3.47 14.25 17.53
CA PRO A 301 3.93 13.49 18.68
C PRO A 301 3.06 12.27 18.99
N ASP A 302 1.76 12.32 18.62
CA ASP A 302 0.82 11.23 18.83
C ASP A 302 1.25 9.95 18.10
N LEU A 303 1.96 10.10 16.96
CA LEU A 303 2.47 8.95 16.22
C LEU A 303 3.48 8.15 17.04
N ALA A 304 4.38 8.84 17.75
CA ALA A 304 5.36 8.20 18.63
C ALA A 304 4.72 7.56 19.87
N GLU A 305 3.61 8.11 20.36
CA GLU A 305 2.84 7.53 21.46
C GLU A 305 2.14 6.24 21.03
N LEU A 306 1.52 6.22 19.86
CA LEU A 306 0.87 5.03 19.32
C LEU A 306 1.81 3.87 19.10
N VAL A 307 3.05 4.13 18.71
CA VAL A 307 4.05 3.10 18.46
C VAL A 307 4.59 2.47 19.76
N ARG A 308 4.55 3.21 20.87
CA ARG A 308 5.07 2.77 22.19
C ARG A 308 4.02 2.05 23.06
N GLY A 309 2.73 2.33 22.85
CA GLY A 309 1.61 1.73 23.60
C GLY A 309 1.19 0.41 23.02
#